data_834e646c806982a15396d9745b7f8412
#
_entry.id   834e646c806982a15396d9745b7f8412
#
_cell.length_a   1.000
_cell.length_b   1.000
_cell.length_c   1.000
_cell.angle_alpha   90.00
_cell.angle_beta   90.00
_cell.angle_gamma   90.00
#
_symmetry.space_group_name_H-M   'P 1'
#
loop_
_entity.id
_entity.type
_entity.pdbx_description
1 polymer ?
#
loop_
_entity_poly.entity_id
_entity_poly.type
_entity_poly.pdbx_seq_one_letter_code
_entity_poly.pdbx_strand_id
1 'polypeptide(L)'
;MIDLTGKVALITGASRGIGRGCAEQMARCGADVAINYRSHGDEAEEVADVVRSLGHRAATFGADVSDRATVDAMVAGAARELGRVDIVVANAYYSKREPFLELNVDGVRKTLDVTLMGAFHVAQAGARQMVEQGDGGNILFISSVLSYIPFGTSMAYNTAKAGMNHMASTIAAEMAEHRIRVNVIQPGWTDTPGERQFTTEEQMRESAKSLPWKRLGTPEDLGKAAAFLASDAADYITGATLRVDGGYSLR
;
A
#
# COMPACT_ATOMS: atom_id res chain seq x y z
N MET A 1 -20.65 0.02 10.21
CA MET A 1 -19.98 1.26 9.76
C MET A 1 -18.47 1.02 9.84
N ILE A 2 -17.69 1.48 8.89
CA ILE A 2 -16.23 1.39 8.99
C ILE A 2 -15.78 2.46 10.00
N ASP A 3 -15.14 2.04 11.09
CA ASP A 3 -14.66 2.91 12.15
C ASP A 3 -13.21 2.55 12.48
N LEU A 4 -12.34 3.54 12.45
CA LEU A 4 -10.92 3.45 12.78
C LEU A 4 -10.53 4.43 13.89
N THR A 5 -11.51 4.94 14.64
CA THR A 5 -11.29 5.88 15.75
C THR A 5 -10.31 5.29 16.77
N GLY A 6 -9.30 6.07 17.13
CA GLY A 6 -8.25 5.67 18.06
C GLY A 6 -7.18 4.74 17.46
N LYS A 7 -7.24 4.41 16.17
CA LYS A 7 -6.22 3.65 15.44
C LYS A 7 -5.21 4.57 14.77
N VAL A 8 -3.99 4.08 14.64
CA VAL A 8 -2.90 4.76 13.92
C VAL A 8 -2.50 3.92 12.71
N ALA A 9 -2.58 4.52 11.53
CA ALA A 9 -2.20 3.89 10.27
C ALA A 9 -0.84 4.42 9.77
N LEU A 10 0.15 3.56 9.59
CA LEU A 10 1.40 3.86 8.89
C LEU A 10 1.29 3.42 7.43
N ILE A 11 1.43 4.35 6.50
CA ILE A 11 1.24 4.11 5.07
C ILE A 11 2.50 4.49 4.29
N THR A 12 3.10 3.54 3.57
CA THR A 12 4.30 3.81 2.78
C THR A 12 3.99 4.33 1.38
N GLY A 13 4.80 5.29 0.89
CA GLY A 13 4.57 5.95 -0.39
C GLY A 13 3.24 6.70 -0.42
N ALA A 14 2.89 7.38 0.68
CA ALA A 14 1.57 7.97 0.89
C ALA A 14 1.45 9.43 0.43
N SER A 15 2.50 10.05 -0.09
CA SER A 15 2.46 11.42 -0.62
C SER A 15 1.55 11.57 -1.84
N ARG A 16 1.28 10.51 -2.59
CA ARG A 16 0.48 10.53 -3.83
C ARG A 16 -0.17 9.18 -4.14
N GLY A 17 -1.00 9.16 -5.18
CA GLY A 17 -1.60 7.94 -5.74
C GLY A 17 -2.39 7.13 -4.71
N ILE A 18 -2.28 5.80 -4.78
CA ILE A 18 -3.04 4.87 -3.92
C ILE A 18 -2.72 5.10 -2.44
N GLY A 19 -1.46 5.33 -2.09
CA GLY A 19 -1.06 5.59 -0.70
C GLY A 19 -1.74 6.83 -0.11
N ARG A 20 -1.82 7.94 -0.88
CA ARG A 20 -2.60 9.14 -0.50
C ARG A 20 -4.08 8.80 -0.33
N GLY A 21 -4.66 8.04 -1.28
CA GLY A 21 -6.06 7.62 -1.16
C GLY A 21 -6.33 6.78 0.09
N CYS A 22 -5.41 5.88 0.48
CA CYS A 22 -5.49 5.13 1.72
C CYS A 22 -5.43 6.07 2.95
N ALA A 23 -4.48 7.02 2.97
CA ALA A 23 -4.33 7.98 4.07
C ALA A 23 -5.61 8.81 4.28
N GLU A 24 -6.11 9.40 3.21
CA GLU A 24 -7.32 10.23 3.27
C GLU A 24 -8.57 9.43 3.68
N GLN A 25 -8.75 8.20 3.15
CA GLN A 25 -9.93 7.40 3.49
C GLN A 25 -9.86 6.82 4.91
N MET A 26 -8.69 6.42 5.39
CA MET A 26 -8.52 5.98 6.77
C MET A 26 -8.76 7.12 7.75
N ALA A 27 -8.27 8.34 7.45
CA ALA A 27 -8.57 9.53 8.25
C ALA A 27 -10.07 9.86 8.26
N ARG A 28 -10.78 9.76 7.13
CA ARG A 28 -12.25 9.92 7.09
C ARG A 28 -12.99 8.89 7.93
N CYS A 29 -12.37 7.76 8.21
CA CYS A 29 -12.89 6.72 9.09
C CYS A 29 -12.40 6.84 10.55
N GLY A 30 -11.65 7.90 10.90
CA GLY A 30 -11.28 8.18 12.28
C GLY A 30 -9.83 7.86 12.66
N ALA A 31 -8.98 7.41 11.73
CA ALA A 31 -7.60 7.08 12.04
C ALA A 31 -6.68 8.31 12.08
N ASP A 32 -5.71 8.29 12.99
CA ASP A 32 -4.49 9.08 12.87
C ASP A 32 -3.54 8.45 11.83
N VAL A 33 -2.74 9.26 11.14
CA VAL A 33 -1.97 8.74 10.00
C VAL A 33 -0.49 9.14 10.05
N ALA A 34 0.39 8.14 9.98
CA ALA A 34 1.81 8.29 9.70
C ALA A 34 2.05 8.14 8.19
N ILE A 35 2.51 9.20 7.55
CA ILE A 35 2.62 9.35 6.10
C ILE A 35 4.09 9.20 5.71
N ASN A 36 4.44 8.09 5.06
CA ASN A 36 5.80 7.92 4.57
C ASN A 36 5.93 8.41 3.12
N TYR A 37 7.07 9.02 2.87
CA TYR A 37 7.52 9.42 1.53
C TYR A 37 9.03 9.17 1.39
N ARG A 38 9.53 9.15 0.15
CA ARG A 38 10.97 9.10 -0.14
C ARG A 38 11.50 10.44 -0.62
N SER A 39 10.84 11.08 -1.56
CA SER A 39 11.35 12.29 -2.26
C SER A 39 10.33 13.42 -2.42
N HIS A 40 9.09 13.23 -2.03
CA HIS A 40 8.01 14.21 -2.22
C HIS A 40 7.47 14.65 -0.86
N GLY A 41 8.32 15.36 -0.10
CA GLY A 41 8.00 15.82 1.25
C GLY A 41 6.85 16.83 1.27
N ASP A 42 6.86 17.79 0.35
CA ASP A 42 5.81 18.82 0.26
C ASP A 42 4.43 18.18 0.00
N GLU A 43 4.36 17.21 -0.93
CA GLU A 43 3.11 16.47 -1.18
C GLU A 43 2.68 15.60 0.01
N ALA A 44 3.64 15.06 0.78
CA ALA A 44 3.32 14.33 2.01
C ALA A 44 2.72 15.25 3.08
N GLU A 45 3.23 16.48 3.18
CA GLU A 45 2.68 17.48 4.11
C GLU A 45 1.28 17.94 3.68
N GLU A 46 1.01 18.10 2.37
CA GLU A 46 -0.35 18.35 1.89
C GLU A 46 -1.33 17.24 2.33
N VAL A 47 -0.90 15.97 2.29
CA VAL A 47 -1.73 14.86 2.78
C VAL A 47 -1.92 14.94 4.29
N ALA A 48 -0.87 15.30 5.04
CA ALA A 48 -0.96 15.51 6.48
C ALA A 48 -1.95 16.64 6.84
N ASP A 49 -1.96 17.72 6.07
CA ASP A 49 -2.89 18.82 6.27
C ASP A 49 -4.34 18.39 6.00
N VAL A 50 -4.58 17.54 4.98
CA VAL A 50 -5.91 16.95 4.77
C VAL A 50 -6.35 16.12 5.99
N VAL A 51 -5.46 15.25 6.52
CA VAL A 51 -5.77 14.44 7.72
C VAL A 51 -6.07 15.33 8.93
N ARG A 52 -5.26 16.37 9.16
CA ARG A 52 -5.48 17.35 10.26
C ARG A 52 -6.79 18.12 10.09
N SER A 53 -7.16 18.49 8.86
CA SER A 53 -8.43 19.16 8.57
C SER A 53 -9.67 18.31 8.88
N LEU A 54 -9.51 16.99 8.89
CA LEU A 54 -10.53 16.01 9.30
C LEU A 54 -10.57 15.82 10.83
N GLY A 55 -9.72 16.51 11.60
CA GLY A 55 -9.67 16.44 13.06
C GLY A 55 -8.74 15.36 13.62
N HIS A 56 -7.88 14.75 12.81
CA HIS A 56 -6.99 13.66 13.20
C HIS A 56 -5.52 14.11 13.23
N ARG A 57 -4.69 13.36 13.97
CA ARG A 57 -3.24 13.61 13.99
C ARG A 57 -2.57 13.05 12.75
N ALA A 58 -1.57 13.78 12.27
CA ALA A 58 -0.74 13.33 11.15
C ALA A 58 0.73 13.69 11.39
N ALA A 59 1.62 12.75 11.06
CA ALA A 59 3.07 12.95 11.03
C ALA A 59 3.66 12.43 9.72
N THR A 60 4.68 13.11 9.21
CA THR A 60 5.34 12.76 7.95
C THR A 60 6.73 12.17 8.20
N PHE A 61 7.11 11.14 7.45
CA PHE A 61 8.37 10.40 7.62
C PHE A 61 9.09 10.20 6.29
N GLY A 62 10.24 10.85 6.13
CA GLY A 62 11.14 10.64 5.00
C GLY A 62 11.95 9.37 5.20
N ALA A 63 11.63 8.27 4.49
CA ALA A 63 12.38 7.02 4.56
C ALA A 63 12.31 6.26 3.23
N ASP A 64 13.43 5.64 2.82
CA ASP A 64 13.45 4.68 1.71
C ASP A 64 13.14 3.29 2.26
N VAL A 65 12.07 2.67 1.79
CA VAL A 65 11.62 1.35 2.27
C VAL A 65 12.62 0.22 1.96
N SER A 66 13.51 0.42 1.00
CA SER A 66 14.59 -0.54 0.71
C SER A 66 15.69 -0.55 1.76
N ASP A 67 15.80 0.50 2.56
CA ASP A 67 16.74 0.59 3.69
C ASP A 67 16.06 0.19 4.99
N ARG A 68 16.48 -0.95 5.53
CA ARG A 68 15.92 -1.52 6.76
C ARG A 68 16.05 -0.58 7.95
N ALA A 69 17.18 0.09 8.12
CA ALA A 69 17.43 0.95 9.29
C ALA A 69 16.48 2.17 9.27
N THR A 70 16.26 2.76 8.09
CA THR A 70 15.34 3.88 7.95
C THR A 70 13.89 3.46 8.18
N VAL A 71 13.50 2.24 7.80
CA VAL A 71 12.17 1.68 8.09
C VAL A 71 11.98 1.46 9.59
N ASP A 72 12.95 0.86 10.28
CA ASP A 72 12.85 0.63 11.73
C ASP A 72 12.74 1.97 12.48
N ALA A 73 13.52 2.99 12.08
CA ALA A 73 13.45 4.33 12.65
C ALA A 73 12.08 5.02 12.36
N MET A 74 11.52 4.82 11.18
CA MET A 74 10.21 5.34 10.80
C MET A 74 9.09 4.74 11.66
N VAL A 75 9.05 3.41 11.83
CA VAL A 75 8.02 2.74 12.65
C VAL A 75 8.12 3.18 14.11
N ALA A 76 9.32 3.22 14.66
CA ALA A 76 9.56 3.70 16.03
C ALA A 76 9.18 5.20 16.17
N GLY A 77 9.46 6.02 15.15
CA GLY A 77 9.06 7.42 15.09
C GLY A 77 7.55 7.58 15.11
N ALA A 78 6.83 6.82 14.28
CA ALA A 78 5.38 6.84 14.21
C ALA A 78 4.75 6.43 15.55
N ALA A 79 5.24 5.35 16.18
CA ALA A 79 4.78 4.92 17.50
C ALA A 79 5.03 5.99 18.58
N ARG A 80 6.18 6.66 18.55
CA ARG A 80 6.52 7.73 19.50
C ARG A 80 5.64 8.97 19.31
N GLU A 81 5.42 9.42 18.07
CA GLU A 81 4.72 10.68 17.78
C GLU A 81 3.20 10.54 17.84
N LEU A 82 2.67 9.41 17.39
CA LEU A 82 1.23 9.15 17.35
C LEU A 82 0.77 8.17 18.45
N GLY A 83 1.70 7.68 19.26
CA GLY A 83 1.43 6.86 20.45
C GLY A 83 1.33 5.36 20.19
N ARG A 84 1.08 4.92 18.95
CA ARG A 84 0.95 3.51 18.56
C ARG A 84 1.07 3.31 17.06
N VAL A 85 1.07 2.07 16.59
CA VAL A 85 0.87 1.69 15.18
C VAL A 85 -0.04 0.46 15.16
N ASP A 86 -1.27 0.61 14.63
CA ASP A 86 -2.28 -0.45 14.56
C ASP A 86 -2.44 -1.03 13.16
N ILE A 87 -2.17 -0.20 12.17
CA ILE A 87 -2.38 -0.51 10.76
C ILE A 87 -1.10 -0.17 10.00
N VAL A 88 -0.63 -1.11 9.22
CA VAL A 88 0.47 -0.90 8.26
C VAL A 88 -0.06 -1.11 6.85
N VAL A 89 0.15 -0.12 5.96
CA VAL A 89 -0.13 -0.26 4.52
C VAL A 89 1.19 -0.22 3.76
N ALA A 90 1.65 -1.39 3.33
CA ALA A 90 2.84 -1.56 2.50
C ALA A 90 2.49 -1.26 1.03
N ASN A 91 2.57 0.03 0.65
CA ASN A 91 2.15 0.53 -0.66
C ASN A 91 3.32 0.98 -1.54
N ALA A 92 4.43 1.43 -0.98
CA ALA A 92 5.56 1.93 -1.74
C ALA A 92 6.06 0.92 -2.78
N TYR A 93 6.37 1.39 -3.98
CA TYR A 93 6.88 0.53 -5.05
C TYR A 93 7.85 1.29 -5.97
N TYR A 94 8.61 0.52 -6.73
CA TYR A 94 9.37 0.96 -7.88
C TYR A 94 9.07 0.05 -9.05
N SER A 95 8.94 0.62 -10.25
CA SER A 95 8.74 -0.13 -11.50
C SER A 95 9.45 0.58 -12.63
N LYS A 96 10.10 -0.21 -13.46
CA LYS A 96 10.63 0.22 -14.77
C LYS A 96 10.12 -0.77 -15.80
N ARG A 97 9.57 -0.28 -16.91
CA ARG A 97 9.08 -1.12 -18.01
C ARG A 97 10.15 -1.27 -19.06
N GLU A 98 10.65 -2.47 -19.26
CA GLU A 98 11.69 -2.81 -20.25
C GLU A 98 11.40 -4.18 -20.88
N PRO A 99 11.65 -4.37 -22.19
CA PRO A 99 11.59 -5.69 -22.83
C PRO A 99 12.52 -6.68 -22.12
N PHE A 100 12.13 -7.95 -22.06
CA PHE A 100 12.89 -8.97 -21.31
C PHE A 100 14.35 -9.09 -21.75
N LEU A 101 14.62 -9.02 -23.05
CA LEU A 101 15.98 -9.12 -23.59
C LEU A 101 16.86 -7.89 -23.29
N GLU A 102 16.26 -6.78 -22.89
CA GLU A 102 16.95 -5.51 -22.62
C GLU A 102 17.01 -5.21 -21.11
N LEU A 103 16.40 -6.07 -20.28
CA LEU A 103 16.35 -5.86 -18.83
C LEU A 103 17.74 -5.74 -18.23
N ASN A 104 17.97 -4.63 -17.53
CA ASN A 104 19.16 -4.42 -16.73
C ASN A 104 18.99 -5.08 -15.35
N VAL A 105 19.99 -5.89 -14.95
CA VAL A 105 19.99 -6.61 -13.67
C VAL A 105 19.84 -5.65 -12.47
N ASP A 106 20.46 -4.48 -12.51
CA ASP A 106 20.37 -3.51 -11.43
C ASP A 106 18.96 -2.90 -11.33
N GLY A 107 18.28 -2.70 -12.48
CA GLY A 107 16.88 -2.29 -12.51
C GLY A 107 15.94 -3.36 -11.92
N VAL A 108 16.22 -4.64 -12.20
CA VAL A 108 15.50 -5.77 -11.60
C VAL A 108 15.71 -5.80 -10.09
N ARG A 109 16.97 -5.74 -9.63
CA ARG A 109 17.31 -5.69 -8.20
C ARG A 109 16.60 -4.54 -7.50
N LYS A 110 16.72 -3.32 -8.04
CA LYS A 110 16.04 -2.14 -7.46
C LYS A 110 14.53 -2.34 -7.35
N THR A 111 13.90 -2.96 -8.36
CA THR A 111 12.46 -3.25 -8.32
C THR A 111 12.13 -4.22 -7.19
N LEU A 112 12.92 -5.29 -7.02
CA LEU A 112 12.74 -6.26 -5.94
C LEU A 112 13.04 -5.63 -4.57
N ASP A 113 14.12 -4.87 -4.45
CA ASP A 113 14.52 -4.23 -3.19
C ASP A 113 13.47 -3.26 -2.68
N VAL A 114 12.90 -2.43 -3.56
CA VAL A 114 11.87 -1.47 -3.14
C VAL A 114 10.50 -2.15 -2.98
N THR A 115 10.07 -2.92 -4.01
CA THR A 115 8.68 -3.37 -4.09
C THR A 115 8.40 -4.62 -3.25
N LEU A 116 9.35 -5.56 -3.16
CA LEU A 116 9.20 -6.79 -2.39
C LEU A 116 9.87 -6.69 -1.02
N MET A 117 11.19 -6.40 -1.00
CA MET A 117 11.91 -6.33 0.26
C MET A 117 11.48 -5.13 1.10
N GLY A 118 11.20 -3.98 0.48
CA GLY A 118 10.64 -2.82 1.20
C GLY A 118 9.30 -3.14 1.87
N ALA A 119 8.42 -3.87 1.19
CA ALA A 119 7.16 -4.32 1.79
C ALA A 119 7.39 -5.30 2.96
N PHE A 120 8.37 -6.21 2.84
CA PHE A 120 8.79 -7.09 3.93
C PHE A 120 9.32 -6.29 5.13
N HIS A 121 10.22 -5.33 4.90
CA HIS A 121 10.79 -4.52 5.97
C HIS A 121 9.71 -3.81 6.79
N VAL A 122 8.78 -3.16 6.10
CA VAL A 122 7.69 -2.40 6.74
C VAL A 122 6.74 -3.32 7.48
N ALA A 123 6.34 -4.45 6.86
CA ALA A 123 5.45 -5.41 7.48
C ALA A 123 6.07 -6.02 8.74
N GLN A 124 7.35 -6.41 8.70
CA GLN A 124 8.02 -7.00 9.86
C GLN A 124 8.23 -5.99 10.99
N ALA A 125 8.66 -4.75 10.68
CA ALA A 125 8.82 -3.71 11.68
C ALA A 125 7.48 -3.36 12.35
N GLY A 126 6.42 -3.21 11.55
CA GLY A 126 5.07 -2.96 12.07
C GLY A 126 4.53 -4.13 12.88
N ALA A 127 4.72 -5.38 12.43
CA ALA A 127 4.30 -6.56 13.19
C ALA A 127 4.97 -6.63 14.58
N ARG A 128 6.28 -6.36 14.65
CA ARG A 128 7.01 -6.31 15.94
C ARG A 128 6.42 -5.26 16.87
N GLN A 129 6.14 -4.06 16.34
CA GLN A 129 5.50 -2.99 17.10
C GLN A 129 4.11 -3.38 17.60
N MET A 130 3.29 -4.03 16.76
CA MET A 130 1.95 -4.51 17.14
C MET A 130 2.00 -5.62 18.19
N VAL A 131 2.95 -6.55 18.06
CA VAL A 131 3.16 -7.62 19.07
C VAL A 131 3.58 -7.04 20.42
N GLU A 132 4.47 -6.04 20.44
CA GLU A 132 4.87 -5.34 21.65
C GLU A 132 3.69 -4.59 22.31
N GLN A 133 2.79 -4.02 21.53
CA GLN A 133 1.56 -3.36 21.99
C GLN A 133 0.54 -4.35 22.59
N GLY A 134 0.47 -5.59 22.08
CA GLY A 134 -0.38 -6.65 22.60
C GLY A 134 -1.86 -6.58 22.20
N ASP A 135 -2.28 -5.60 21.40
CA ASP A 135 -3.67 -5.33 21.03
C ASP A 135 -4.09 -5.89 19.65
N GLY A 136 -3.23 -6.73 19.06
CA GLY A 136 -3.41 -7.18 17.69
C GLY A 136 -3.06 -6.09 16.67
N GLY A 137 -3.56 -6.21 15.44
CA GLY A 137 -3.28 -5.21 14.39
C GLY A 137 -3.69 -5.63 12.99
N ASN A 138 -3.28 -4.83 12.01
CA ASN A 138 -3.59 -5.06 10.62
C ASN A 138 -2.44 -4.69 9.68
N ILE A 139 -2.09 -5.60 8.77
CA ILE A 139 -1.10 -5.35 7.72
C ILE A 139 -1.76 -5.53 6.36
N LEU A 140 -1.70 -4.50 5.52
CA LEU A 140 -2.24 -4.49 4.18
C LEU A 140 -1.10 -4.34 3.16
N PHE A 141 -1.05 -5.25 2.21
CA PHE A 141 -0.14 -5.16 1.07
C PHE A 141 -0.89 -4.64 -0.15
N ILE A 142 -0.42 -3.55 -0.74
CA ILE A 142 -0.93 -3.08 -2.04
C ILE A 142 -0.15 -3.80 -3.14
N SER A 143 -0.74 -4.86 -3.65
CA SER A 143 -0.20 -5.68 -4.73
C SER A 143 -0.62 -5.14 -6.11
N SER A 144 -1.03 -6.00 -7.02
CA SER A 144 -1.54 -5.68 -8.37
C SER A 144 -2.22 -6.90 -8.98
N VAL A 145 -3.17 -6.70 -9.88
CA VAL A 145 -3.65 -7.78 -10.78
C VAL A 145 -2.53 -8.34 -11.65
N LEU A 146 -1.47 -7.57 -11.89
CA LEU A 146 -0.28 -8.04 -12.61
C LEU A 146 0.56 -9.06 -11.83
N SER A 147 0.20 -9.36 -10.59
CA SER A 147 0.79 -10.48 -9.82
C SER A 147 0.43 -11.86 -10.39
N TYR A 148 -0.63 -11.96 -11.21
CA TYR A 148 -1.06 -13.21 -11.87
C TYR A 148 -1.46 -13.02 -13.34
N ILE A 149 -1.73 -11.77 -13.78
CA ILE A 149 -1.93 -11.46 -15.20
C ILE A 149 -0.57 -11.07 -15.79
N PRO A 150 -0.04 -11.82 -16.77
CA PRO A 150 1.22 -11.44 -17.39
C PRO A 150 1.06 -10.14 -18.19
N PHE A 151 1.97 -9.21 -17.96
CA PHE A 151 2.05 -7.96 -18.72
C PHE A 151 3.48 -7.80 -19.23
N GLY A 152 3.63 -7.72 -20.54
CA GLY A 152 4.94 -7.54 -21.18
C GLY A 152 5.67 -6.32 -20.64
N THR A 153 6.99 -6.34 -20.68
CA THR A 153 7.89 -5.28 -20.21
C THR A 153 7.90 -5.03 -18.68
N SER A 154 7.09 -5.73 -17.90
CA SER A 154 6.97 -5.53 -16.44
C SER A 154 7.40 -6.73 -15.61
N MET A 155 8.33 -7.56 -16.13
CA MET A 155 8.72 -8.84 -15.49
C MET A 155 9.11 -8.67 -14.02
N ALA A 156 10.01 -7.75 -13.70
CA ALA A 156 10.49 -7.56 -12.33
C ALA A 156 9.38 -7.13 -11.36
N TYR A 157 8.51 -6.21 -11.80
CA TYR A 157 7.36 -5.75 -11.01
C TYR A 157 6.33 -6.87 -10.80
N ASN A 158 5.98 -7.60 -11.86
CA ASN A 158 5.03 -8.72 -11.77
C ASN A 158 5.54 -9.79 -10.80
N THR A 159 6.83 -10.13 -10.88
CA THR A 159 7.49 -11.07 -9.97
C THR A 159 7.45 -10.58 -8.52
N ALA A 160 7.78 -9.29 -8.27
CA ALA A 160 7.73 -8.71 -6.94
C ALA A 160 6.31 -8.78 -6.35
N LYS A 161 5.28 -8.45 -7.15
CA LYS A 161 3.88 -8.46 -6.70
C LYS A 161 3.33 -9.88 -6.50
N ALA A 162 3.76 -10.84 -7.31
CA ALA A 162 3.43 -12.26 -7.11
C ALA A 162 4.06 -12.81 -5.82
N GLY A 163 5.34 -12.53 -5.60
CA GLY A 163 6.05 -12.89 -4.36
C GLY A 163 5.42 -12.25 -3.13
N MET A 164 5.01 -10.98 -3.23
CA MET A 164 4.32 -10.25 -2.16
C MET A 164 3.02 -10.94 -1.74
N ASN A 165 2.22 -11.46 -2.68
CA ASN A 165 0.98 -12.16 -2.36
C ASN A 165 1.22 -13.41 -1.52
N HIS A 166 2.21 -14.23 -1.90
CA HIS A 166 2.52 -15.43 -1.16
C HIS A 166 3.17 -15.12 0.21
N MET A 167 4.04 -14.12 0.26
CA MET A 167 4.62 -13.61 1.50
C MET A 167 3.52 -13.17 2.48
N ALA A 168 2.52 -12.42 2.01
CA ALA A 168 1.39 -11.98 2.83
C ALA A 168 0.61 -13.17 3.44
N SER A 169 0.37 -14.22 2.66
CA SER A 169 -0.33 -15.42 3.14
C SER A 169 0.46 -16.16 4.22
N THR A 170 1.79 -16.26 4.06
CA THR A 170 2.67 -16.86 5.07
C THR A 170 2.69 -16.05 6.36
N ILE A 171 2.84 -14.72 6.26
CA ILE A 171 2.81 -13.82 7.41
C ILE A 171 1.44 -13.90 8.12
N ALA A 172 0.33 -14.00 7.39
CA ALA A 172 -1.01 -14.14 7.96
C ALA A 172 -1.12 -15.40 8.84
N ALA A 173 -0.56 -16.51 8.39
CA ALA A 173 -0.57 -17.77 9.16
C ALA A 173 0.24 -17.64 10.46
N GLU A 174 1.43 -17.01 10.40
CA GLU A 174 2.29 -16.83 11.58
C GLU A 174 1.73 -15.80 12.57
N MET A 175 1.13 -14.71 12.08
CA MET A 175 0.67 -13.60 12.91
C MET A 175 -0.73 -13.80 13.51
N ALA A 176 -1.41 -14.86 13.16
CA ALA A 176 -2.76 -15.16 13.67
C ALA A 176 -2.80 -15.33 15.20
N GLU A 177 -1.76 -15.94 15.80
CA GLU A 177 -1.65 -16.09 17.26
C GLU A 177 -1.57 -14.75 18.00
N HIS A 178 -1.07 -13.71 17.32
CA HIS A 178 -0.97 -12.34 17.83
C HIS A 178 -2.19 -11.47 17.49
N ARG A 179 -3.26 -12.03 16.90
CA ARG A 179 -4.43 -11.29 16.43
C ARG A 179 -4.08 -10.20 15.43
N ILE A 180 -3.01 -10.36 14.67
CA ILE A 180 -2.62 -9.46 13.58
C ILE A 180 -3.13 -10.05 12.27
N ARG A 181 -4.07 -9.35 11.63
CA ARG A 181 -4.62 -9.74 10.33
C ARG A 181 -3.73 -9.23 9.21
N VAL A 182 -3.52 -10.05 8.21
CA VAL A 182 -2.67 -9.72 7.06
C VAL A 182 -3.42 -10.00 5.77
N ASN A 183 -3.65 -8.98 4.94
CA ASN A 183 -4.41 -9.11 3.71
C ASN A 183 -3.74 -8.38 2.54
N VAL A 184 -4.15 -8.73 1.34
CA VAL A 184 -3.67 -8.14 0.09
C VAL A 184 -4.80 -7.42 -0.61
N ILE A 185 -4.52 -6.23 -1.12
CA ILE A 185 -5.37 -5.54 -2.09
C ILE A 185 -4.67 -5.63 -3.45
N GLN A 186 -5.41 -6.07 -4.47
CA GLN A 186 -4.95 -6.13 -5.86
C GLN A 186 -5.67 -5.06 -6.70
N PRO A 187 -5.06 -3.89 -6.88
CA PRO A 187 -5.58 -2.89 -7.78
C PRO A 187 -5.59 -3.39 -9.23
N GLY A 188 -6.63 -2.99 -9.97
CA GLY A 188 -6.62 -2.98 -11.42
C GLY A 188 -5.93 -1.73 -11.96
N TRP A 189 -6.31 -1.31 -13.16
CA TRP A 189 -5.77 -0.09 -13.73
C TRP A 189 -6.36 1.13 -13.03
N THR A 190 -5.50 1.81 -12.28
CA THR A 190 -5.86 2.93 -11.41
C THR A 190 -5.18 4.21 -11.90
N ASP A 191 -5.91 5.30 -12.01
CA ASP A 191 -5.38 6.61 -12.37
C ASP A 191 -4.52 7.17 -11.24
N THR A 192 -3.23 7.15 -11.45
CA THR A 192 -2.23 7.63 -10.48
C THR A 192 -1.10 8.36 -11.20
N PRO A 193 -0.38 9.27 -10.52
CA PRO A 193 0.83 9.89 -11.07
C PRO A 193 1.88 8.87 -11.52
N GLY A 194 1.96 7.71 -10.85
CA GLY A 194 2.85 6.61 -11.24
C GLY A 194 2.48 5.98 -12.58
N GLU A 195 1.20 5.80 -12.86
CA GLU A 195 0.73 5.24 -14.14
C GLU A 195 0.87 6.25 -15.28
N ARG A 196 0.65 7.54 -15.01
CA ARG A 196 0.79 8.64 -15.98
C ARG A 196 2.22 8.81 -16.52
N GLN A 197 3.23 8.16 -15.91
CA GLN A 197 4.59 8.10 -16.45
C GLN A 197 4.70 7.16 -17.67
N PHE A 198 3.77 6.23 -17.83
CA PHE A 198 3.79 5.20 -18.87
C PHE A 198 2.71 5.39 -19.93
N THR A 199 1.69 6.21 -19.67
CA THR A 199 0.49 6.30 -20.50
C THR A 199 -0.04 7.73 -20.51
N THR A 200 -0.38 8.26 -21.68
CA THR A 200 -0.97 9.60 -21.80
C THR A 200 -2.41 9.61 -21.27
N GLU A 201 -2.90 10.78 -20.87
CA GLU A 201 -4.28 10.94 -20.38
C GLU A 201 -5.32 10.51 -21.44
N GLU A 202 -5.06 10.82 -22.70
CA GLU A 202 -5.93 10.41 -23.80
C GLU A 202 -5.98 8.88 -23.95
N GLN A 203 -4.82 8.22 -23.93
CA GLN A 203 -4.74 6.76 -23.97
C GLN A 203 -5.44 6.12 -22.77
N MET A 204 -5.29 6.69 -21.57
CA MET A 204 -5.97 6.23 -20.38
C MET A 204 -7.49 6.34 -20.53
N ARG A 205 -7.98 7.47 -21.03
CA ARG A 205 -9.41 7.72 -21.25
C ARG A 205 -10.01 6.76 -22.30
N GLU A 206 -9.31 6.54 -23.41
CA GLU A 206 -9.78 5.61 -24.45
C GLU A 206 -9.78 4.16 -23.92
N SER A 207 -8.70 3.76 -23.27
CA SER A 207 -8.60 2.41 -22.71
C SER A 207 -9.64 2.15 -21.62
N ALA A 208 -10.00 3.15 -20.84
CA ALA A 208 -11.05 3.05 -19.83
C ALA A 208 -12.38 2.61 -20.40
N LYS A 209 -12.72 3.01 -21.64
CA LYS A 209 -13.95 2.60 -22.34
C LYS A 209 -14.01 1.09 -22.60
N SER A 210 -12.85 0.43 -22.71
CA SER A 210 -12.75 -1.02 -22.90
C SER A 210 -12.90 -1.82 -21.61
N LEU A 211 -12.73 -1.18 -20.44
CA LEU A 211 -12.85 -1.83 -19.15
C LEU A 211 -14.31 -2.22 -18.86
N PRO A 212 -14.57 -3.31 -18.13
CA PRO A 212 -15.93 -3.69 -17.75
C PRO A 212 -16.67 -2.56 -17.02
N TRP A 213 -16.00 -1.87 -16.09
CA TRP A 213 -16.59 -0.75 -15.32
C TRP A 213 -16.57 0.61 -16.05
N LYS A 214 -16.07 0.66 -17.30
CA LYS A 214 -16.00 1.86 -18.18
C LYS A 214 -15.27 3.07 -17.59
N ARG A 215 -14.49 2.87 -16.55
CA ARG A 215 -13.58 3.86 -15.97
C ARG A 215 -12.35 3.19 -15.37
N LEU A 216 -11.31 3.98 -15.15
CA LEU A 216 -10.18 3.58 -14.32
C LEU A 216 -10.59 3.56 -12.85
N GLY A 217 -9.88 2.80 -12.05
CA GLY A 217 -9.92 2.94 -10.60
C GLY A 217 -9.36 4.29 -10.16
N THR A 218 -9.75 4.74 -8.99
CA THR A 218 -9.22 5.96 -8.36
C THR A 218 -8.48 5.60 -7.07
N PRO A 219 -7.55 6.45 -6.57
CA PRO A 219 -6.96 6.27 -5.25
C PRO A 219 -8.00 6.11 -4.14
N GLU A 220 -9.15 6.79 -4.26
CA GLU A 220 -10.26 6.67 -3.33
C GLU A 220 -10.90 5.28 -3.32
N ASP A 221 -11.08 4.63 -4.48
CA ASP A 221 -11.62 3.27 -4.56
C ASP A 221 -10.74 2.29 -3.75
N LEU A 222 -9.41 2.43 -3.86
CA LEU A 222 -8.45 1.59 -3.14
C LEU A 222 -8.40 1.94 -1.65
N GLY A 223 -8.48 3.23 -1.32
CA GLY A 223 -8.53 3.70 0.07
C GLY A 223 -9.75 3.19 0.83
N LYS A 224 -10.93 3.15 0.20
CA LYS A 224 -12.16 2.57 0.78
C LYS A 224 -12.01 1.08 1.08
N ALA A 225 -11.41 0.33 0.16
CA ALA A 225 -11.13 -1.09 0.38
C ALA A 225 -10.10 -1.30 1.51
N ALA A 226 -9.08 -0.44 1.59
CA ALA A 226 -8.08 -0.48 2.64
C ALA A 226 -8.70 -0.16 4.02
N ALA A 227 -9.54 0.86 4.12
CA ALA A 227 -10.24 1.20 5.35
C ALA A 227 -11.17 0.06 5.81
N PHE A 228 -11.90 -0.59 4.88
CA PHE A 228 -12.72 -1.76 5.20
C PHE A 228 -11.87 -2.89 5.79
N LEU A 229 -10.80 -3.31 5.09
CA LEU A 229 -9.95 -4.40 5.56
C LEU A 229 -9.22 -4.08 6.87
N ALA A 230 -8.94 -2.80 7.14
CA ALA A 230 -8.31 -2.36 8.38
C ALA A 230 -9.28 -2.33 9.57
N SER A 231 -10.59 -2.24 9.34
CA SER A 231 -11.62 -2.11 10.39
C SER A 231 -12.06 -3.45 10.97
N ASP A 232 -12.80 -3.39 12.07
CA ASP A 232 -13.43 -4.54 12.71
C ASP A 232 -14.53 -5.19 11.85
N ALA A 233 -15.04 -4.48 10.82
CA ALA A 233 -15.94 -5.08 9.84
C ALA A 233 -15.27 -6.23 9.04
N ALA A 234 -13.95 -6.32 9.07
CA ALA A 234 -13.15 -7.38 8.46
C ALA A 234 -12.45 -8.28 9.51
N ASP A 235 -12.95 -8.36 10.76
CA ASP A 235 -12.27 -9.09 11.85
C ASP A 235 -11.99 -10.56 11.53
N TYR A 236 -12.85 -11.20 10.74
CA TYR A 236 -12.67 -12.61 10.36
C TYR A 236 -12.00 -12.79 8.98
N ILE A 237 -11.32 -11.74 8.47
CA ILE A 237 -10.64 -11.74 7.17
C ILE A 237 -9.13 -11.60 7.40
N THR A 238 -8.38 -12.70 7.22
CA THR A 238 -6.92 -12.74 7.20
C THR A 238 -6.43 -13.71 6.12
N GLY A 239 -5.26 -13.46 5.54
CA GLY A 239 -4.71 -14.23 4.42
C GLY A 239 -5.47 -14.04 3.09
N ALA A 240 -6.40 -13.10 3.03
CA ALA A 240 -7.23 -12.89 1.85
C ALA A 240 -6.58 -11.95 0.84
N THR A 241 -6.94 -12.15 -0.43
CA THR A 241 -6.62 -11.24 -1.52
C THR A 241 -7.90 -10.62 -2.08
N LEU A 242 -8.07 -9.33 -1.86
CA LEU A 242 -9.20 -8.55 -2.37
C LEU A 242 -8.82 -7.85 -3.68
N ARG A 243 -9.46 -8.21 -4.77
CA ARG A 243 -9.32 -7.50 -6.04
C ARG A 243 -10.21 -6.26 -6.05
N VAL A 244 -9.60 -5.12 -6.38
CA VAL A 244 -10.28 -3.83 -6.54
C VAL A 244 -9.92 -3.30 -7.93
N ASP A 245 -10.50 -3.88 -8.95
CA ASP A 245 -10.04 -3.78 -10.33
C ASP A 245 -11.14 -3.40 -11.34
N GLY A 246 -12.37 -3.14 -10.90
CA GLY A 246 -13.48 -2.81 -11.79
C GLY A 246 -13.76 -3.90 -12.83
N GLY A 247 -13.42 -5.15 -12.54
CA GLY A 247 -13.56 -6.28 -13.46
C GLY A 247 -12.43 -6.40 -14.49
N TYR A 248 -11.34 -5.64 -14.35
CA TYR A 248 -10.18 -5.71 -15.26
C TYR A 248 -9.72 -7.14 -15.54
N SER A 249 -9.69 -7.97 -14.51
CA SER A 249 -9.21 -9.35 -14.59
C SER A 249 -10.22 -10.36 -15.12
N LEU A 250 -11.40 -9.94 -15.50
CA LEU A 250 -12.47 -10.82 -16.04
C LEU A 250 -12.49 -10.86 -17.58
N ARG A 251 -11.56 -10.23 -18.24
CA ARG A 251 -11.46 -10.13 -19.72
C ARG A 251 -10.26 -10.91 -20.26
#